data_30a560865b4ab1bb1c09c552a87e4103
#
_entry.id   30a560865b4ab1bb1c09c552a87e4103
#
_cell.length_a   1.000
_cell.length_b   1.000
_cell.length_c   1.000
_cell.angle_alpha   90.00
_cell.angle_beta   90.00
_cell.angle_gamma   90.00
#
_symmetry.space_group_name_H-M   'P 1'
#
loop_
_entity.id
_entity.type
_entity.pdbx_description
1 polymer ?
#
loop_
_entity_poly.entity_id
_entity_poly.type
_entity_poly.pdbx_seq_one_letter_code
_entity_poly.pdbx_strand_id
1 'polypeptide(L)'
;MTQTTAAKEIHRIAMRSANDINDAIAATIGRGSVVVTEQDLCPEFFNLRTGFAGELLQKFVNYRVRLAVVLADPNAYGERFSELVREHATHGAVRFFRSEEDARQWLSS
;
A
#
# COMPACT_ATOMS: atom_id res chain seq x y z
N MET A 1 -3.95 6.65 30.40
CA MET A 1 -3.96 6.50 29.82
C MET A 1 -4.05 6.46 28.94
N THR A 2 -4.10 6.47 28.45
CA THR A 2 -4.24 6.48 27.68
C THR A 2 -4.25 6.30 26.72
N GLN A 3 -4.36 6.14 26.16
CA GLN A 3 -4.49 6.00 25.18
C GLN A 3 -4.42 5.83 24.29
N THR A 4 -4.22 5.76 24.23
CA THR A 4 -4.36 5.52 23.28
C THR A 4 -4.57 5.49 22.33
N THR A 5 -4.59 5.34 22.34
CA THR A 5 -5.10 5.18 21.38
C THR A 5 -4.91 5.44 20.19
N ALA A 6 -5.07 5.94 19.95
CA ALA A 6 -5.14 6.35 18.63
C ALA A 6 -3.95 6.17 17.82
N ALA A 7 -2.88 5.89 18.40
CA ALA A 7 -1.67 5.69 17.63
C ALA A 7 -1.86 4.49 16.74
N LYS A 8 -2.21 4.75 15.52
CA LYS A 8 -2.27 3.69 14.53
C LYS A 8 -0.86 3.25 14.22
N GLU A 9 -0.64 1.97 14.32
CA GLU A 9 0.64 1.40 13.97
C GLU A 9 0.82 1.43 12.46
N ILE A 10 2.02 1.82 12.03
CA ILE A 10 2.39 1.78 10.61
C ILE A 10 3.40 0.66 10.45
N HIS A 11 3.05 -0.34 9.66
CA HIS A 11 3.88 -1.52 9.44
C HIS A 11 4.51 -1.46 8.07
N ARG A 12 5.79 -1.81 7.99
CA ARG A 12 6.42 -2.02 6.71
C ARG A 12 6.50 -3.52 6.49
N ILE A 13 5.73 -4.02 5.52
CA ILE A 13 5.59 -5.45 5.29
C ILE A 13 5.83 -5.73 3.81
N ALA A 14 6.82 -6.57 3.52
CA ALA A 14 7.06 -6.98 2.14
C ALA A 14 5.91 -7.85 1.65
N MET A 15 5.45 -7.59 0.43
CA MET A 15 4.35 -8.33 -0.16
C MET A 15 4.77 -8.82 -1.54
N ARG A 16 5.26 -10.04 -1.60
CA ARG A 16 5.77 -10.65 -2.83
C ARG A 16 4.98 -11.85 -3.27
N SER A 17 3.96 -12.24 -2.52
CA SER A 17 3.11 -13.38 -2.84
C SER A 17 1.72 -13.14 -2.28
N ALA A 18 0.78 -13.96 -2.72
CA ALA A 18 -0.59 -13.89 -2.19
C ALA A 18 -0.62 -14.13 -0.68
N ASN A 19 0.23 -15.05 -0.20
CA ASN A 19 0.31 -15.31 1.24
C ASN A 19 0.79 -14.08 2.00
N ASP A 20 1.75 -13.35 1.44
CA ASP A 20 2.24 -12.13 2.08
C ASP A 20 1.13 -11.10 2.22
N ILE A 21 0.28 -10.97 1.21
CA ILE A 21 -0.85 -10.04 1.25
C ILE A 21 -1.78 -10.42 2.39
N ASN A 22 -2.12 -11.70 2.48
CA ASN A 22 -3.02 -12.18 3.52
C ASN A 22 -2.43 -11.98 4.91
N ASP A 23 -1.13 -12.23 5.06
CA ASP A 23 -0.45 -12.03 6.34
C ASP A 23 -0.44 -10.55 6.73
N ALA A 24 -0.23 -9.66 5.76
CA ALA A 24 -0.21 -8.23 6.02
C ALA A 24 -1.60 -7.75 6.49
N ILE A 25 -2.65 -8.21 5.84
CA ILE A 25 -4.01 -7.86 6.24
C ILE A 25 -4.28 -8.39 7.64
N ALA A 26 -3.93 -9.65 7.92
CA ALA A 26 -4.17 -10.25 9.23
C ALA A 26 -3.44 -9.48 10.34
N ALA A 27 -2.26 -8.97 10.04
CA ALA A 27 -1.46 -8.24 11.03
C ALA A 27 -2.00 -6.83 11.31
N THR A 28 -2.72 -6.23 10.37
CA THR A 28 -3.05 -4.81 10.46
C THR A 28 -4.54 -4.50 10.52
N ILE A 29 -5.39 -5.47 10.17
CA ILE A 29 -6.82 -5.20 10.13
C ILE A 29 -7.32 -4.74 11.51
N GLY A 30 -8.00 -3.60 11.51
CA GLY A 30 -8.57 -3.03 12.74
C GLY A 30 -7.57 -2.34 13.64
N ARG A 31 -6.27 -2.32 13.32
CA ARG A 31 -5.30 -1.74 14.24
C ARG A 31 -4.09 -1.07 13.60
N GLY A 32 -3.98 -1.06 12.29
CA GLY A 32 -2.81 -0.44 11.69
C GLY A 32 -2.94 -0.22 10.21
N SER A 33 -1.82 0.18 9.62
CA SER A 33 -1.72 0.45 8.21
C SER A 33 -0.39 -0.07 7.70
N VAL A 34 -0.22 -0.09 6.38
CA VAL A 34 0.97 -0.67 5.75
C VAL A 34 1.61 0.35 4.84
N VAL A 35 2.94 0.46 4.91
CA VAL A 35 3.74 1.20 3.95
C VAL A 35 4.66 0.20 3.26
N VAL A 36 4.77 0.29 1.94
CA VAL A 36 5.68 -0.55 1.17
C VAL A 36 6.47 0.32 0.20
N THR A 37 7.67 -0.13 -0.11
CA THR A 37 8.51 0.50 -1.12
C THR A 37 8.68 -0.46 -2.28
N GLU A 38 9.38 0.01 -3.33
CA GLU A 38 9.65 -0.85 -4.48
C GLU A 38 10.35 -2.14 -4.09
N GLN A 39 11.20 -2.09 -3.09
CA GLN A 39 11.96 -3.26 -2.64
C GLN A 39 11.10 -4.29 -1.92
N ASP A 40 9.97 -3.87 -1.41
CA ASP A 40 9.05 -4.74 -0.69
C ASP A 40 8.06 -5.46 -1.61
N LEU A 41 8.09 -5.13 -2.90
CA LEU A 41 7.14 -5.65 -3.87
C LEU A 41 7.86 -6.52 -4.89
N CYS A 42 7.13 -7.46 -5.47
CA CYS A 42 7.67 -8.33 -6.52
C CYS A 42 7.47 -7.69 -7.90
N PRO A 43 8.24 -8.13 -8.91
CA PRO A 43 8.08 -7.59 -10.27
C PRO A 43 6.66 -7.73 -10.80
N GLU A 44 5.95 -8.77 -10.39
CA GLU A 44 4.57 -9.01 -10.83
C GLU A 44 3.65 -7.86 -10.43
N PHE A 45 3.95 -7.16 -9.36
CA PHE A 45 3.15 -6.02 -8.95
C PHE A 45 3.11 -4.95 -10.04
N PHE A 46 4.24 -4.74 -10.71
CA PHE A 46 4.38 -3.68 -11.70
C PHE A 46 3.90 -4.10 -13.08
N ASN A 47 3.61 -5.37 -13.28
CA ASN A 47 3.05 -5.88 -14.53
C ASN A 47 1.57 -6.15 -14.30
N LEU A 48 0.72 -5.21 -14.75
CA LEU A 48 -0.71 -5.29 -14.45
C LEU A 48 -1.38 -6.50 -15.06
N ARG A 49 -0.76 -7.11 -16.08
CA ARG A 49 -1.32 -8.31 -16.68
C ARG A 49 -1.33 -9.51 -15.75
N THR A 50 -0.45 -9.51 -14.74
CA THR A 50 -0.41 -10.63 -13.80
C THR A 50 -1.59 -10.64 -12.85
N GLY A 51 -2.26 -9.49 -12.68
CA GLY A 51 -3.36 -9.38 -11.74
C GLY A 51 -2.90 -9.21 -10.30
N PHE A 52 -1.61 -9.28 -10.02
CA PHE A 52 -1.12 -9.23 -8.64
C PHE A 52 -1.41 -7.89 -7.99
N ALA A 53 -1.13 -6.78 -8.68
CA ALA A 53 -1.41 -5.46 -8.13
C ALA A 53 -2.90 -5.28 -7.87
N GLY A 54 -3.73 -5.69 -8.84
CA GLY A 54 -5.17 -5.58 -8.67
C GLY A 54 -5.67 -6.33 -7.45
N GLU A 55 -5.20 -7.55 -7.28
CA GLU A 55 -5.59 -8.37 -6.13
C GLU A 55 -5.13 -7.74 -4.81
N LEU A 56 -3.89 -7.26 -4.77
CA LEU A 56 -3.33 -6.65 -3.58
C LEU A 56 -4.11 -5.40 -3.18
N LEU A 57 -4.31 -4.49 -4.13
CA LEU A 57 -5.02 -3.25 -3.85
C LEU A 57 -6.47 -3.52 -3.45
N GLN A 58 -7.12 -4.46 -4.12
CA GLN A 58 -8.51 -4.79 -3.82
C GLN A 58 -8.65 -5.33 -2.41
N LYS A 59 -7.71 -6.13 -1.95
CA LYS A 59 -7.78 -6.66 -0.58
C LYS A 59 -7.68 -5.55 0.46
N PHE A 60 -6.78 -4.61 0.26
CA PHE A 60 -6.66 -3.49 1.19
C PHE A 60 -7.91 -2.63 1.21
N VAL A 61 -8.52 -2.41 0.04
CA VAL A 61 -9.78 -1.69 -0.05
C VAL A 61 -10.89 -2.44 0.67
N ASN A 62 -11.00 -3.75 0.40
CA ASN A 62 -12.07 -4.57 0.97
C ASN A 62 -12.01 -4.64 2.49
N TYR A 63 -10.82 -4.76 3.05
CA TYR A 63 -10.64 -4.87 4.49
C TYR A 63 -10.42 -3.53 5.17
N ARG A 64 -10.45 -2.44 4.40
CA ARG A 64 -10.33 -1.06 4.90
C ARG A 64 -9.03 -0.85 5.68
N VAL A 65 -7.95 -1.41 5.17
CA VAL A 65 -6.63 -1.18 5.71
C VAL A 65 -5.93 -0.19 4.80
N ARG A 66 -5.40 0.89 5.36
CA ARG A 66 -4.69 1.89 4.57
C ARG A 66 -3.36 1.34 4.11
N LEU A 67 -3.07 1.55 2.83
CA LEU A 67 -1.81 1.14 2.22
C LEU A 67 -1.20 2.32 1.49
N ALA A 68 0.04 2.62 1.83
CA ALA A 68 0.82 3.62 1.10
C ALA A 68 1.93 2.90 0.33
N VAL A 69 1.98 3.15 -0.98
CA VAL A 69 3.01 2.57 -1.85
C VAL A 69 3.97 3.67 -2.23
N VAL A 70 5.24 3.49 -1.90
CA VAL A 70 6.27 4.51 -2.15
C VAL A 70 7.09 4.09 -3.36
N LEU A 71 7.04 4.90 -4.41
CA LEU A 71 7.76 4.66 -5.66
C LEU A 71 8.56 5.91 -6.00
N ALA A 72 9.85 5.76 -6.21
CA ALA A 72 10.71 6.89 -6.56
C ALA A 72 10.22 7.56 -7.84
N ASP A 73 9.83 6.76 -8.84
CA ASP A 73 9.31 7.28 -10.09
C ASP A 73 8.11 6.43 -10.52
N PRO A 74 6.89 6.89 -10.21
CA PRO A 74 5.69 6.13 -10.58
C PRO A 74 5.53 5.94 -12.09
N ASN A 75 6.19 6.77 -12.89
CA ASN A 75 6.08 6.68 -14.34
C ASN A 75 7.07 5.71 -14.97
N ALA A 76 7.95 5.11 -14.16
CA ALA A 76 8.97 4.21 -14.67
C ALA A 76 8.42 2.85 -15.12
N TYR A 77 7.18 2.54 -14.79
CA TYR A 77 6.61 1.21 -14.99
C TYR A 77 5.58 1.17 -16.13
N GLY A 78 5.56 2.20 -16.97
CA GLY A 78 4.69 2.23 -18.12
C GLY A 78 3.42 3.03 -17.90
N GLU A 79 2.71 3.28 -19.00
CA GLU A 79 1.57 4.17 -18.98
C GLU A 79 0.39 3.61 -18.21
N ARG A 80 0.13 2.32 -18.34
CA ARG A 80 -0.98 1.70 -17.61
C ARG A 80 -0.78 1.79 -16.11
N PHE A 81 0.44 1.56 -15.66
CA PHE A 81 0.74 1.67 -14.25
C PHE A 81 0.62 3.11 -13.78
N SER A 82 1.05 4.07 -14.61
CA SER A 82 0.90 5.50 -14.30
C SER A 82 -0.56 5.88 -14.13
N GLU A 83 -1.43 5.32 -14.97
CA GLU A 83 -2.88 5.56 -14.83
C GLU A 83 -3.41 5.03 -13.51
N LEU A 84 -2.96 3.84 -13.11
CA LEU A 84 -3.36 3.26 -11.84
C LEU A 84 -2.96 4.16 -10.68
N VAL A 85 -1.75 4.72 -10.73
CA VAL A 85 -1.26 5.63 -9.71
C VAL A 85 -2.15 6.87 -9.63
N ARG A 86 -2.49 7.44 -10.79
CA ARG A 86 -3.34 8.64 -10.83
C ARG A 86 -4.73 8.37 -10.29
N GLU A 87 -5.27 7.21 -10.57
CA GLU A 87 -6.60 6.84 -10.08
C GLU A 87 -6.65 6.77 -8.55
N HIS A 88 -5.51 6.56 -7.92
CA HIS A 88 -5.43 6.45 -6.47
C HIS A 88 -4.86 7.70 -5.81
N ALA A 89 -4.79 8.83 -6.53
CA ALA A 89 -4.18 10.04 -5.99
C ALA A 89 -4.87 10.55 -4.72
N THR A 90 -6.18 10.38 -4.63
CA THR A 90 -6.94 10.82 -3.46
C THR A 90 -7.78 9.71 -2.86
N HIS A 91 -7.44 8.47 -3.18
CA HIS A 91 -8.21 7.33 -2.68
C HIS A 91 -8.09 7.23 -1.16
N GLY A 92 -9.16 6.77 -0.52
CA GLY A 92 -9.20 6.71 0.94
C GLY A 92 -8.41 5.58 1.55
N ALA A 93 -8.23 4.47 0.83
CA ALA A 93 -7.57 3.29 1.38
C ALA A 93 -6.16 3.08 0.82
N VAL A 94 -5.94 3.34 -0.47
CA VAL A 94 -4.64 3.09 -1.09
C VAL A 94 -4.18 4.35 -1.81
N ARG A 95 -2.94 4.78 -1.51
CA ARG A 95 -2.33 5.91 -2.20
C ARG A 95 -0.89 5.63 -2.54
N PHE A 96 -0.40 6.30 -3.58
CA PHE A 96 0.99 6.20 -4.01
C PHE A 96 1.71 7.50 -3.69
N PHE A 97 2.96 7.37 -3.24
CA PHE A 97 3.78 8.52 -2.84
C PHE A 97 5.17 8.39 -3.44
N ARG A 98 5.86 9.52 -3.57
CA ARG A 98 7.25 9.51 -4.04
C ARG A 98 8.24 9.43 -2.90
N SER A 99 7.82 9.73 -1.66
CA SER A 99 8.70 9.64 -0.50
C SER A 99 8.00 8.92 0.63
N GLU A 100 8.80 8.24 1.43
CA GLU A 100 8.27 7.53 2.59
C GLU A 100 7.75 8.51 3.64
N GLU A 101 8.35 9.68 3.72
CA GLU A 101 7.91 10.70 4.67
C GLU A 101 6.47 11.11 4.38
N ASP A 102 6.16 11.42 3.13
CA ASP A 102 4.80 11.80 2.73
C ASP A 102 3.82 10.66 3.00
N ALA A 103 4.26 9.43 2.71
CA ALA A 103 3.43 8.26 2.94
C ALA A 103 3.07 8.12 4.42
N ARG A 104 4.06 8.24 5.29
CA ARG A 104 3.83 8.10 6.72
C ARG A 104 2.99 9.23 7.28
N GLN A 105 3.13 10.43 6.73
CA GLN A 105 2.30 11.56 7.10
C GLN A 105 0.83 11.27 6.82
N TRP A 106 0.54 10.75 5.63
CA TRP A 106 -0.83 10.40 5.29
C TRP A 106 -1.38 9.30 6.18
N LEU A 107 -0.57 8.28 6.45
CA LEU A 107 -1.01 7.15 7.27
C LEU A 107 -1.27 7.57 8.71
N SER A 108 -0.63 8.64 9.15
CA SER A 108 -0.78 9.15 10.52
C SER A 108 -1.95 10.13 10.67
N SER A 109 -2.55 10.52 9.56
CA SER A 109 -3.62 11.52 9.60
C SER A 109 -4.98 10.93 9.95
#